data_54426d26ee2bf1dc0ee410cf0a90f23c
#
_entry.id   54426d26ee2bf1dc0ee410cf0a90f23c
#
_cell.length_a   1.000
_cell.length_b   1.000
_cell.length_c   1.000
_cell.angle_alpha   90.00
_cell.angle_beta   90.00
_cell.angle_gamma   90.00
#
_symmetry.space_group_name_H-M   'P 1'
#
loop_
_entity.id
_entity.type
_entity.pdbx_description
1 polymer ?
#
loop_
_entity_poly.entity_id
_entity_poly.type
_entity_poly.pdbx_seq_one_letter_code
_entity_poly.pdbx_strand_id
1 'polypeptide(L)'
;MIGLRRSGLHWTKGSLTSASLCLAAWFLSAAVGCATAPYRYGTVREDARPVGLRSESGPQIVRGKPHAVLDGVGWVFGIPSKITMWNSRMENHRISPSTENAVSEYLASNDLDHVKVRLNQYDPCDDWRRLVDNKSVGWGWKYSLGTLSWLGETILPGRVFGGDHYNPFTETIHLYSDIPAVAVHEGGHAKDFATRYYKGTYAAGYLLPIAPLYYEALATNDAVSYFRAEGRREDELEAYRVLYPAYGTYVGNAAGYLVAGGGFPIYVAGVIGGHITGRMQAHQVEREFANEPESETVRGAPATK
;
A
#
# COMPACT_ATOMS: atom_id res chain seq x y z
N MET A 1 -37.61 57.52 9.20
CA MET A 1 -36.29 56.84 9.16
C MET A 1 -36.36 55.60 10.02
N ILE A 2 -36.51 54.43 9.38
CA ILE A 2 -36.60 53.14 10.06
C ILE A 2 -35.28 52.42 9.82
N GLY A 3 -34.49 52.25 10.88
CA GLY A 3 -33.18 51.58 10.83
C GLY A 3 -33.32 50.05 10.82
N LEU A 4 -32.97 49.44 9.73
CA LEU A 4 -32.85 47.97 9.63
C LEU A 4 -31.55 47.51 10.32
N ARG A 5 -31.67 46.83 11.46
CA ARG A 5 -30.59 46.09 12.09
C ARG A 5 -30.32 44.82 11.26
N ARG A 6 -29.16 44.74 10.61
CA ARG A 6 -28.61 43.49 10.07
C ARG A 6 -28.08 42.64 11.22
N SER A 7 -28.76 41.56 11.58
CA SER A 7 -28.24 40.50 12.43
C SER A 7 -27.26 39.64 11.60
N GLY A 8 -25.96 39.89 11.78
CA GLY A 8 -24.92 39.06 11.21
C GLY A 8 -24.90 37.71 11.93
N LEU A 9 -25.19 36.63 11.23
CA LEU A 9 -25.02 35.26 11.69
C LEU A 9 -23.52 34.95 11.72
N HIS A 10 -22.89 35.09 12.89
CA HIS A 10 -21.51 34.61 13.11
C HIS A 10 -21.51 33.08 13.18
N TRP A 11 -21.23 32.41 12.06
CA TRP A 11 -20.88 31.02 12.08
C TRP A 11 -19.50 30.89 12.77
N THR A 12 -19.48 30.33 13.97
CA THR A 12 -18.24 30.04 14.68
C THR A 12 -17.51 28.92 14.00
N LYS A 13 -16.34 29.18 13.46
CA LYS A 13 -15.43 28.21 12.81
C LYS A 13 -15.05 27.02 13.73
N GLY A 14 -15.39 27.05 15.00
CA GLY A 14 -15.05 26.00 15.98
C GLY A 14 -15.96 24.77 15.98
N SER A 15 -17.21 24.85 15.48
CA SER A 15 -18.14 23.71 15.54
C SER A 15 -17.90 22.68 14.44
N LEU A 16 -17.38 23.10 13.28
CA LEU A 16 -17.06 22.20 12.15
C LEU A 16 -15.82 21.32 12.44
N THR A 17 -14.84 21.87 13.17
CA THR A 17 -13.61 21.12 13.52
C THR A 17 -13.87 20.03 14.55
N SER A 18 -14.75 20.24 15.51
CA SER A 18 -15.09 19.24 16.53
C SER A 18 -15.88 18.07 15.95
N ALA A 19 -16.85 18.33 15.07
CA ALA A 19 -17.63 17.29 14.40
C ALA A 19 -16.75 16.43 13.45
N SER A 20 -15.83 17.06 12.74
CA SER A 20 -14.89 16.36 11.86
C SER A 20 -13.91 15.49 12.63
N LEU A 21 -13.43 15.94 13.79
CA LEU A 21 -12.55 15.16 14.67
C LEU A 21 -13.30 13.97 15.32
N CYS A 22 -14.55 14.16 15.74
CA CYS A 22 -15.37 13.08 16.27
C CYS A 22 -15.70 12.02 15.19
N LEU A 23 -16.01 12.44 13.96
CA LEU A 23 -16.22 11.53 12.84
C LEU A 23 -14.93 10.76 12.50
N ALA A 24 -13.78 11.42 12.45
CA ALA A 24 -12.50 10.77 12.19
C ALA A 24 -12.14 9.78 13.31
N ALA A 25 -12.35 10.15 14.58
CA ALA A 25 -12.14 9.25 15.72
C ALA A 25 -13.09 8.05 15.70
N TRP A 26 -14.35 8.25 15.30
CA TRP A 26 -15.33 7.17 15.16
C TRP A 26 -14.98 6.22 14.02
N PHE A 27 -14.56 6.73 12.85
CA PHE A 27 -14.08 5.92 11.73
C PHE A 27 -12.81 5.14 12.07
N LEU A 28 -11.85 5.76 12.76
CA LEU A 28 -10.62 5.11 13.22
C LEU A 28 -10.92 3.99 14.24
N SER A 29 -11.81 4.25 15.22
CA SER A 29 -12.18 3.23 16.20
C SER A 29 -12.96 2.07 15.58
N ALA A 30 -13.84 2.33 14.61
CA ALA A 30 -14.55 1.31 13.87
C ALA A 30 -13.58 0.48 12.98
N ALA A 31 -12.60 1.12 12.34
CA ALA A 31 -11.61 0.43 11.52
C ALA A 31 -10.69 -0.49 12.36
N VAL A 32 -10.27 -0.05 13.52
CA VAL A 32 -9.38 -0.83 14.42
C VAL A 32 -10.14 -1.95 15.14
N GLY A 33 -11.42 -1.72 15.51
CA GLY A 33 -12.23 -2.67 16.30
C GLY A 33 -12.85 -3.83 15.51
N CYS A 34 -12.79 -3.83 14.17
CA CYS A 34 -13.51 -4.79 13.32
C CYS A 34 -12.61 -5.77 12.56
N ALA A 35 -11.43 -6.10 13.11
CA ALA A 35 -10.59 -7.14 12.55
C ALA A 35 -11.16 -8.53 12.89
N THR A 36 -11.19 -9.44 11.91
CA THR A 36 -11.64 -10.84 12.10
C THR A 36 -10.58 -11.69 12.79
N ALA A 37 -9.32 -11.26 12.71
CA ALA A 37 -8.16 -11.89 13.33
C ALA A 37 -7.12 -10.83 13.70
N PRO A 38 -6.26 -11.09 14.70
CA PRO A 38 -5.12 -10.21 14.97
C PRO A 38 -4.22 -10.10 13.74
N TYR A 39 -3.85 -8.87 13.37
CA TYR A 39 -2.85 -8.63 12.35
C TYR A 39 -1.46 -8.96 12.91
N ARG A 40 -0.68 -9.78 12.20
CA ARG A 40 0.68 -10.16 12.57
C ARG A 40 1.66 -9.75 11.49
N TYR A 41 2.61 -8.90 11.83
CA TYR A 41 3.64 -8.47 10.92
C TYR A 41 4.59 -9.61 10.57
N GLY A 42 4.90 -9.78 9.28
CA GLY A 42 5.92 -10.68 8.78
C GLY A 42 5.78 -12.14 9.18
N THR A 43 4.60 -12.61 9.56
CA THR A 43 4.36 -13.99 9.98
C THR A 43 3.33 -14.67 9.08
N VAL A 44 3.54 -15.96 8.85
CA VAL A 44 2.54 -16.83 8.22
C VAL A 44 1.23 -16.80 9.02
N ARG A 45 0.12 -16.77 8.34
CA ARG A 45 -1.21 -16.85 8.97
C ARG A 45 -1.54 -18.31 9.26
N GLU A 46 -1.43 -18.70 10.52
CA GLU A 46 -1.77 -20.07 10.94
C GLU A 46 -3.27 -20.27 11.21
N ASP A 47 -3.96 -19.25 11.70
CA ASP A 47 -5.28 -19.36 12.35
C ASP A 47 -6.33 -18.35 11.86
N ALA A 48 -5.98 -17.47 10.93
CA ALA A 48 -6.90 -16.48 10.40
C ALA A 48 -7.26 -16.79 8.93
N ARG A 49 -8.49 -17.23 8.70
CA ARG A 49 -9.02 -17.35 7.33
C ARG A 49 -9.63 -16.03 6.90
N PRO A 50 -9.29 -15.55 5.71
CA PRO A 50 -9.92 -14.37 5.13
C PRO A 50 -11.44 -14.56 5.00
N VAL A 51 -12.21 -13.51 5.29
CA VAL A 51 -13.67 -13.56 5.29
C VAL A 51 -14.22 -13.27 3.90
N GLY A 52 -15.06 -14.16 3.39
CA GLY A 52 -15.84 -13.95 2.15
C GLY A 52 -14.99 -13.88 0.89
N LEU A 53 -13.82 -14.55 0.90
CA LEU A 53 -12.87 -14.51 -0.20
C LEU A 53 -13.35 -15.29 -1.41
N ARG A 54 -12.97 -14.81 -2.56
CA ARG A 54 -13.21 -15.43 -3.84
C ARG A 54 -12.27 -16.63 -4.03
N SER A 55 -12.78 -17.72 -4.57
CA SER A 55 -11.92 -18.76 -5.15
C SER A 55 -11.42 -18.27 -6.52
N GLU A 56 -10.11 -18.15 -6.70
CA GLU A 56 -9.52 -17.67 -7.96
C GLU A 56 -9.68 -18.73 -9.04
N SER A 57 -10.26 -18.33 -10.18
CA SER A 57 -10.32 -19.17 -11.39
C SER A 57 -9.26 -18.69 -12.39
N GLY A 58 -8.16 -19.40 -12.50
CA GLY A 58 -7.06 -19.04 -13.40
C GLY A 58 -5.75 -18.70 -12.66
N PRO A 59 -4.69 -18.29 -13.38
CA PRO A 59 -3.40 -18.00 -12.76
C PRO A 59 -3.50 -16.79 -11.83
N GLN A 60 -2.93 -16.91 -10.64
CA GLN A 60 -2.90 -15.85 -9.66
C GLN A 60 -2.08 -14.64 -10.14
N ILE A 61 -0.95 -14.90 -10.80
CA ILE A 61 -0.07 -13.87 -11.35
C ILE A 61 -0.25 -13.82 -12.87
N VAL A 62 -0.51 -12.64 -13.40
CA VAL A 62 -0.67 -12.40 -14.83
C VAL A 62 0.26 -11.29 -15.28
N ARG A 63 1.05 -11.57 -16.31
CA ARG A 63 2.01 -10.62 -16.89
C ARG A 63 1.42 -9.97 -18.13
N GLY A 64 1.42 -8.64 -18.17
CA GLY A 64 1.06 -7.86 -19.36
C GLY A 64 2.09 -8.02 -20.46
N LYS A 65 1.63 -7.90 -21.71
CA LYS A 65 2.54 -7.85 -22.85
C LYS A 65 3.29 -6.52 -22.86
N PRO A 66 4.62 -6.52 -23.08
CA PRO A 66 5.38 -5.29 -23.26
C PRO A 66 4.81 -4.43 -24.39
N HIS A 67 4.71 -3.13 -24.17
CA HIS A 67 4.23 -2.17 -25.18
C HIS A 67 5.09 -0.91 -25.16
N ALA A 68 5.99 -0.80 -26.14
CA ALA A 68 7.06 0.22 -26.14
C ALA A 68 6.55 1.66 -25.93
N VAL A 69 5.41 2.02 -26.52
CA VAL A 69 4.84 3.37 -26.38
C VAL A 69 4.23 3.57 -24.98
N LEU A 70 3.35 2.67 -24.55
CA LEU A 70 2.67 2.80 -23.24
C LEU A 70 3.66 2.72 -22.09
N ASP A 71 4.57 1.73 -22.13
CA ASP A 71 5.59 1.55 -21.10
C ASP A 71 6.61 2.71 -21.12
N GLY A 72 6.91 3.26 -22.29
CA GLY A 72 7.76 4.46 -22.43
C GLY A 72 7.11 5.71 -21.86
N VAL A 73 5.82 5.94 -22.13
CA VAL A 73 5.06 7.05 -21.56
C VAL A 73 4.95 6.88 -20.04
N GLY A 74 4.58 5.68 -19.56
CA GLY A 74 4.51 5.38 -18.13
C GLY A 74 5.86 5.57 -17.44
N TRP A 75 6.97 5.16 -18.07
CA TRP A 75 8.32 5.40 -17.56
C TRP A 75 8.61 6.89 -17.35
N VAL A 76 8.16 7.76 -18.28
CA VAL A 76 8.32 9.22 -18.17
C VAL A 76 7.46 9.78 -17.03
N PHE A 77 6.20 9.37 -16.93
CA PHE A 77 5.33 9.76 -15.80
C PHE A 77 5.87 9.26 -14.45
N GLY A 78 6.61 8.15 -14.43
CA GLY A 78 7.28 7.61 -13.25
C GLY A 78 8.57 8.32 -12.85
N ILE A 79 9.05 9.36 -13.59
CA ILE A 79 10.28 10.10 -13.21
C ILE A 79 10.18 10.73 -11.81
N PRO A 80 9.07 11.37 -11.40
CA PRO A 80 8.95 11.90 -10.05
C PRO A 80 9.14 10.83 -8.97
N SER A 81 8.53 9.66 -9.12
CA SER A 81 8.69 8.53 -8.18
C SER A 81 10.14 8.05 -8.11
N LYS A 82 10.82 7.93 -9.27
CA LYS A 82 12.24 7.54 -9.33
C LYS A 82 13.13 8.54 -8.58
N ILE A 83 12.87 9.84 -8.75
CA ILE A 83 13.61 10.90 -8.05
C ILE A 83 13.28 10.89 -6.56
N THR A 84 12.00 10.79 -6.20
CA THR A 84 11.55 10.81 -4.81
C THR A 84 12.08 9.62 -4.03
N MET A 85 12.10 8.42 -4.62
CA MET A 85 12.60 7.19 -3.95
C MET A 85 14.09 6.96 -4.16
N TRP A 86 14.79 7.76 -4.97
CA TRP A 86 16.19 7.56 -5.40
C TRP A 86 16.44 6.17 -5.96
N ASN A 87 15.46 5.63 -6.69
CA ASN A 87 15.52 4.30 -7.26
C ASN A 87 14.96 4.28 -8.68
N SER A 88 15.81 3.96 -9.66
CA SER A 88 15.43 3.91 -11.08
C SER A 88 14.52 2.73 -11.45
N ARG A 89 14.36 1.74 -10.55
CA ARG A 89 13.46 0.59 -10.75
C ARG A 89 11.99 0.89 -10.41
N MET A 90 11.72 2.05 -9.76
CA MET A 90 10.34 2.54 -9.61
C MET A 90 9.71 2.74 -10.99
N GLU A 91 8.52 2.20 -11.17
CA GLU A 91 7.70 2.35 -12.40
C GLU A 91 8.53 2.16 -13.70
N ASN A 92 9.43 1.14 -13.69
CA ASN A 92 10.26 0.82 -14.84
C ASN A 92 9.56 -0.08 -15.86
N HIS A 93 8.36 -0.59 -15.54
CA HIS A 93 7.51 -1.45 -16.36
C HIS A 93 8.17 -2.78 -16.80
N ARG A 94 9.23 -3.21 -16.11
CA ARG A 94 10.00 -4.42 -16.42
C ARG A 94 10.18 -5.27 -15.17
N ILE A 95 9.12 -5.94 -14.76
CA ILE A 95 9.13 -6.74 -13.54
C ILE A 95 9.96 -8.00 -13.75
N SER A 96 11.01 -8.16 -12.96
CA SER A 96 11.90 -9.31 -12.99
C SER A 96 11.29 -10.54 -12.28
N PRO A 97 11.83 -11.74 -12.52
CA PRO A 97 11.45 -12.94 -11.76
C PRO A 97 11.68 -12.81 -10.25
N SER A 98 12.66 -12.01 -9.82
CA SER A 98 12.92 -11.79 -8.39
C SER A 98 11.75 -11.10 -7.71
N THR A 99 11.21 -10.03 -8.32
CA THR A 99 10.04 -9.30 -7.80
C THR A 99 8.77 -10.15 -7.87
N GLU A 100 8.57 -10.89 -8.97
CA GLU A 100 7.44 -11.82 -9.14
C GLU A 100 7.47 -12.92 -8.08
N ASN A 101 8.62 -13.55 -7.86
CA ASN A 101 8.78 -14.60 -6.84
C ASN A 101 8.55 -14.06 -5.43
N ALA A 102 9.05 -12.86 -5.13
CA ALA A 102 8.86 -12.25 -3.81
C ALA A 102 7.40 -12.08 -3.44
N VAL A 103 6.59 -11.54 -4.35
CA VAL A 103 5.14 -11.38 -4.09
C VAL A 103 4.43 -12.73 -4.07
N SER A 104 4.82 -13.68 -4.93
CA SER A 104 4.23 -15.01 -4.98
C SER A 104 4.45 -15.77 -3.66
N GLU A 105 5.68 -15.80 -3.17
CA GLU A 105 6.06 -16.43 -1.91
C GLU A 105 5.35 -15.76 -0.72
N TYR A 106 5.29 -14.43 -0.71
CA TYR A 106 4.59 -13.68 0.32
C TYR A 106 3.09 -14.02 0.36
N LEU A 107 2.41 -14.03 -0.80
CA LEU A 107 0.98 -14.34 -0.88
C LEU A 107 0.71 -15.78 -0.44
N ALA A 108 1.54 -16.74 -0.87
CA ALA A 108 1.43 -18.14 -0.46
C ALA A 108 1.64 -18.32 1.05
N SER A 109 2.65 -17.65 1.63
CA SER A 109 2.94 -17.69 3.07
C SER A 109 1.83 -17.10 3.95
N ASN A 110 0.92 -16.31 3.35
CA ASN A 110 -0.17 -15.64 4.07
C ASN A 110 -1.58 -16.12 3.65
N ASP A 111 -1.70 -17.25 2.95
CA ASP A 111 -2.98 -17.83 2.45
C ASP A 111 -3.81 -16.81 1.63
N LEU A 112 -3.14 -16.03 0.78
CA LEU A 112 -3.75 -14.96 -0.02
C LEU A 112 -3.96 -15.36 -1.50
N ASP A 113 -4.35 -16.60 -1.75
CA ASP A 113 -4.58 -17.20 -3.07
C ASP A 113 -5.73 -16.53 -3.86
N HIS A 114 -6.63 -15.81 -3.16
CA HIS A 114 -7.70 -15.02 -3.79
C HIS A 114 -7.21 -13.71 -4.42
N VAL A 115 -6.01 -13.27 -4.07
CA VAL A 115 -5.45 -11.99 -4.55
C VAL A 115 -4.84 -12.18 -5.94
N LYS A 116 -5.27 -11.38 -6.90
CA LYS A 116 -4.72 -11.30 -8.25
C LYS A 116 -3.51 -10.39 -8.27
N VAL A 117 -2.45 -10.79 -8.97
CA VAL A 117 -1.29 -9.93 -9.23
C VAL A 117 -1.18 -9.65 -10.73
N ARG A 118 -1.12 -8.36 -11.07
CA ARG A 118 -0.96 -7.88 -12.43
C ARG A 118 0.41 -7.23 -12.59
N LEU A 119 1.30 -7.92 -13.30
CA LEU A 119 2.64 -7.43 -13.60
C LEU A 119 2.60 -6.62 -14.90
N ASN A 120 2.67 -5.30 -14.80
CA ASN A 120 2.58 -4.38 -15.95
C ASN A 120 1.39 -4.69 -16.88
N GLN A 121 0.25 -5.08 -16.32
CA GLN A 121 -0.95 -5.43 -17.05
C GLN A 121 -2.06 -4.42 -16.83
N TYR A 122 -2.79 -4.11 -17.90
CA TYR A 122 -4.03 -3.32 -17.87
C TYR A 122 -5.16 -4.18 -18.44
N ASP A 123 -6.16 -4.50 -17.61
CA ASP A 123 -7.33 -5.30 -18.00
C ASP A 123 -8.58 -4.86 -17.20
N PRO A 124 -9.16 -3.69 -17.56
CA PRO A 124 -10.29 -3.12 -16.82
C PRO A 124 -11.57 -3.99 -16.92
N CYS A 125 -11.69 -4.81 -17.95
CA CYS A 125 -12.84 -5.71 -18.08
C CYS A 125 -12.78 -6.84 -17.06
N ASP A 126 -11.60 -7.39 -16.79
CA ASP A 126 -11.43 -8.39 -15.75
C ASP A 126 -11.53 -7.76 -14.36
N ASP A 127 -11.00 -6.55 -14.17
CA ASP A 127 -11.14 -5.83 -12.89
C ASP A 127 -12.61 -5.51 -12.58
N TRP A 128 -13.42 -5.17 -13.60
CA TRP A 128 -14.86 -5.03 -13.42
C TRP A 128 -15.54 -6.33 -13.00
N ARG A 129 -15.20 -7.46 -13.64
CA ARG A 129 -15.72 -8.78 -13.25
C ARG A 129 -15.33 -9.11 -11.81
N ARG A 130 -14.07 -8.88 -11.44
CA ARG A 130 -13.58 -9.08 -10.09
C ARG A 130 -14.32 -8.21 -9.08
N LEU A 131 -14.55 -6.94 -9.38
CA LEU A 131 -15.37 -6.03 -8.56
C LEU A 131 -16.77 -6.60 -8.32
N VAL A 132 -17.47 -7.01 -9.39
CA VAL A 132 -18.85 -7.52 -9.31
C VAL A 132 -18.91 -8.83 -8.52
N ASP A 133 -17.94 -9.73 -8.71
CA ASP A 133 -17.89 -11.03 -8.08
C ASP A 133 -17.37 -10.98 -6.62
N ASN A 134 -16.71 -9.92 -6.20
CA ASN A 134 -16.18 -9.78 -4.85
C ASN A 134 -17.31 -9.76 -3.81
N LYS A 135 -17.38 -10.82 -2.99
CA LYS A 135 -18.36 -10.97 -1.92
C LYS A 135 -17.88 -10.47 -0.56
N SER A 136 -16.60 -10.12 -0.46
CA SER A 136 -15.98 -9.66 0.78
C SER A 136 -16.29 -8.19 1.08
N VAL A 137 -16.77 -7.44 0.10
CA VAL A 137 -17.17 -6.04 0.22
C VAL A 137 -18.68 -5.90 0.08
N GLY A 138 -19.32 -5.20 1.02
CA GLY A 138 -20.75 -4.93 0.98
C GLY A 138 -21.17 -4.17 -0.29
N TRP A 139 -22.36 -4.51 -0.81
CA TRP A 139 -22.87 -3.99 -2.10
C TRP A 139 -22.87 -2.46 -2.20
N GLY A 140 -23.19 -1.76 -1.11
CA GLY A 140 -23.18 -0.29 -1.08
C GLY A 140 -21.80 0.29 -1.39
N TRP A 141 -20.76 -0.21 -0.75
CA TRP A 141 -19.38 0.20 -1.00
C TRP A 141 -18.86 -0.27 -2.36
N LYS A 142 -19.23 -1.49 -2.76
CA LYS A 142 -18.86 -2.05 -4.06
C LYS A 142 -19.34 -1.14 -5.21
N TYR A 143 -20.64 -0.79 -5.24
CA TYR A 143 -21.22 0.01 -6.32
C TYR A 143 -21.11 1.52 -6.13
N SER A 144 -20.47 2.00 -5.07
CA SER A 144 -20.07 3.40 -4.90
C SER A 144 -18.56 3.56 -5.07
N LEU A 145 -17.77 3.47 -3.97
CA LEU A 145 -16.33 3.66 -4.00
C LEU A 145 -15.61 2.65 -4.90
N GLY A 146 -16.05 1.39 -4.92
CA GLY A 146 -15.47 0.36 -5.79
C GLY A 146 -15.63 0.68 -7.26
N THR A 147 -16.82 1.14 -7.69
CA THR A 147 -17.04 1.58 -9.06
C THR A 147 -16.24 2.83 -9.40
N LEU A 148 -16.12 3.79 -8.46
CA LEU A 148 -15.31 4.99 -8.67
C LEU A 148 -13.80 4.65 -8.77
N SER A 149 -13.30 3.73 -7.95
CA SER A 149 -11.92 3.24 -8.02
C SER A 149 -11.66 2.58 -9.37
N TRP A 150 -12.50 1.61 -9.76
CA TRP A 150 -12.39 0.96 -11.06
C TRP A 150 -12.45 1.93 -12.24
N LEU A 151 -13.36 2.92 -12.20
CA LEU A 151 -13.47 3.94 -13.24
C LEU A 151 -12.22 4.82 -13.30
N GLY A 152 -11.68 5.21 -12.13
CA GLY A 152 -10.43 5.96 -12.01
C GLY A 152 -9.26 5.20 -12.65
N GLU A 153 -9.07 3.94 -12.31
CA GLU A 153 -8.03 3.09 -12.88
C GLU A 153 -8.25 2.77 -14.38
N THR A 154 -9.51 2.81 -14.84
CA THR A 154 -9.82 2.62 -16.26
C THR A 154 -9.47 3.87 -17.08
N ILE A 155 -9.76 5.07 -16.56
CA ILE A 155 -9.49 6.35 -17.27
C ILE A 155 -8.04 6.76 -17.12
N LEU A 156 -7.44 6.53 -15.93
CA LEU A 156 -6.08 6.86 -15.59
C LEU A 156 -5.32 5.56 -15.23
N PRO A 157 -5.02 4.71 -16.23
CA PRO A 157 -4.40 3.41 -15.94
C PRO A 157 -3.02 3.58 -15.28
N GLY A 158 -2.78 2.82 -14.21
CA GLY A 158 -1.52 2.82 -13.49
C GLY A 158 -0.32 2.50 -14.39
N ARG A 159 -0.51 1.74 -15.47
CA ARG A 159 0.50 1.51 -16.50
C ARG A 159 1.02 2.78 -17.18
N VAL A 160 0.25 3.87 -17.16
CA VAL A 160 0.63 5.16 -17.79
C VAL A 160 0.88 6.23 -16.73
N PHE A 161 -0.01 6.33 -15.75
CA PHE A 161 0.03 7.42 -14.76
C PHE A 161 0.73 7.01 -13.46
N GLY A 162 1.16 5.75 -13.37
CA GLY A 162 2.00 5.24 -12.30
C GLY A 162 1.26 4.81 -11.05
N GLY A 163 2.04 4.18 -10.17
CA GLY A 163 1.58 3.78 -8.85
C GLY A 163 1.32 2.28 -8.72
N ASP A 164 2.28 1.58 -8.11
CA ASP A 164 2.02 0.25 -7.58
C ASP A 164 0.95 0.38 -6.50
N HIS A 165 -0.03 -0.52 -6.48
CA HIS A 165 -1.11 -0.45 -5.50
C HIS A 165 -1.89 -1.77 -5.38
N TYR A 166 -2.50 -1.96 -4.22
CA TYR A 166 -3.54 -2.96 -4.00
C TYR A 166 -4.93 -2.32 -4.04
N ASN A 167 -5.82 -2.87 -4.87
CA ASN A 167 -7.21 -2.46 -4.91
C ASN A 167 -8.09 -3.43 -4.11
N PRO A 168 -8.66 -3.02 -2.96
CA PRO A 168 -9.45 -3.92 -2.09
C PRO A 168 -10.82 -4.27 -2.68
N PHE A 169 -11.31 -3.54 -3.66
CA PHE A 169 -12.60 -3.80 -4.29
C PHE A 169 -12.50 -4.89 -5.36
N THR A 170 -11.36 -4.97 -6.04
CA THR A 170 -11.07 -6.01 -7.04
C THR A 170 -10.20 -7.14 -6.49
N GLU A 171 -9.65 -6.97 -5.27
CA GLU A 171 -8.65 -7.87 -4.66
C GLU A 171 -7.47 -8.10 -5.62
N THR A 172 -6.95 -7.01 -6.20
CA THR A 172 -5.90 -7.04 -7.21
C THR A 172 -4.72 -6.17 -6.80
N ILE A 173 -3.51 -6.71 -6.91
CA ILE A 173 -2.26 -5.97 -6.83
C ILE A 173 -1.81 -5.60 -8.24
N HIS A 174 -1.53 -4.33 -8.47
CA HIS A 174 -0.98 -3.82 -9.72
C HIS A 174 0.47 -3.42 -9.50
N LEU A 175 1.40 -4.02 -10.28
CA LEU A 175 2.84 -3.77 -10.15
C LEU A 175 3.42 -3.23 -11.45
N TYR A 176 4.13 -2.11 -11.33
CA TYR A 176 4.83 -1.42 -12.40
C TYR A 176 6.30 -1.19 -12.06
N SER A 177 6.67 -1.33 -10.79
CA SER A 177 8.04 -1.22 -10.25
C SER A 177 8.69 -2.58 -10.10
N ASP A 178 9.96 -2.69 -10.49
CA ASP A 178 10.75 -3.93 -10.31
C ASP A 178 11.50 -3.91 -8.98
N ILE A 179 10.75 -3.90 -7.88
CA ILE A 179 11.29 -3.82 -6.53
C ILE A 179 10.55 -4.83 -5.64
N PRO A 180 11.21 -5.91 -5.16
CA PRO A 180 10.60 -6.89 -4.27
C PRO A 180 9.93 -6.27 -3.05
N ALA A 181 10.56 -5.26 -2.45
CA ALA A 181 10.02 -4.57 -1.28
C ALA A 181 8.67 -3.89 -1.55
N VAL A 182 8.50 -3.26 -2.72
CA VAL A 182 7.22 -2.65 -3.13
C VAL A 182 6.16 -3.75 -3.36
N ALA A 183 6.53 -4.81 -4.05
CA ALA A 183 5.60 -5.90 -4.35
C ALA A 183 5.07 -6.60 -3.07
N VAL A 184 5.94 -6.82 -2.08
CA VAL A 184 5.55 -7.38 -0.78
C VAL A 184 4.76 -6.37 0.05
N HIS A 185 5.06 -5.08 -0.03
CA HIS A 185 4.28 -4.01 0.62
C HIS A 185 2.82 -3.99 0.12
N GLU A 186 2.59 -4.12 -1.18
CA GLU A 186 1.23 -4.25 -1.73
C GLU A 186 0.55 -5.55 -1.26
N GLY A 187 1.33 -6.63 -1.11
CA GLY A 187 0.89 -7.84 -0.43
C GLY A 187 0.48 -7.59 1.02
N GLY A 188 1.20 -6.73 1.74
CA GLY A 188 0.89 -6.30 3.10
C GLY A 188 -0.47 -5.60 3.21
N HIS A 189 -0.81 -4.74 2.24
CA HIS A 189 -2.16 -4.16 2.14
C HIS A 189 -3.21 -5.26 1.91
N ALA A 190 -2.96 -6.20 1.01
CA ALA A 190 -3.89 -7.30 0.77
C ALA A 190 -4.12 -8.15 2.04
N LYS A 191 -3.05 -8.46 2.80
CA LYS A 191 -3.12 -9.17 4.08
C LYS A 191 -3.91 -8.38 5.13
N ASP A 192 -3.67 -7.08 5.27
CA ASP A 192 -4.41 -6.25 6.22
C ASP A 192 -5.91 -6.24 5.88
N PHE A 193 -6.27 -5.98 4.63
CA PHE A 193 -7.67 -6.03 4.19
C PHE A 193 -8.30 -7.41 4.36
N ALA A 194 -7.56 -8.51 4.15
CA ALA A 194 -8.05 -9.87 4.35
C ALA A 194 -8.48 -10.12 5.80
N THR A 195 -7.90 -9.42 6.78
CA THR A 195 -8.24 -9.54 8.20
C THR A 195 -9.44 -8.67 8.61
N ARG A 196 -9.98 -7.81 7.73
CA ARG A 196 -11.05 -6.87 8.08
C ARG A 196 -12.42 -7.45 7.77
N TYR A 197 -13.36 -7.28 8.71
CA TYR A 197 -14.74 -7.68 8.50
C TYR A 197 -15.49 -6.68 7.60
N TYR A 198 -15.35 -5.38 7.85
CA TYR A 198 -16.00 -4.31 7.08
C TYR A 198 -15.03 -3.66 6.09
N LYS A 199 -14.59 -4.43 5.09
CA LYS A 199 -13.56 -4.02 4.12
C LYS A 199 -13.90 -2.70 3.40
N GLY A 200 -15.16 -2.51 2.98
CA GLY A 200 -15.57 -1.28 2.30
C GLY A 200 -15.51 -0.05 3.19
N THR A 201 -15.92 -0.16 4.46
CA THR A 201 -15.80 0.92 5.46
C THR A 201 -14.33 1.20 5.77
N TYR A 202 -13.51 0.15 5.86
CA TYR A 202 -12.08 0.29 6.04
C TYR A 202 -11.42 1.01 4.86
N ALA A 203 -11.77 0.63 3.62
CA ALA A 203 -11.31 1.32 2.40
C ALA A 203 -11.73 2.80 2.37
N ALA A 204 -12.93 3.14 2.85
CA ALA A 204 -13.37 4.53 2.94
C ALA A 204 -12.49 5.39 3.85
N GLY A 205 -11.74 4.77 4.76
CA GLY A 205 -10.76 5.45 5.58
C GLY A 205 -9.67 6.17 4.78
N TYR A 206 -9.30 5.68 3.59
CA TYR A 206 -8.35 6.37 2.71
C TYR A 206 -8.81 7.77 2.25
N LEU A 207 -10.09 8.11 2.40
CA LEU A 207 -10.61 9.46 2.18
C LEU A 207 -10.26 10.44 3.31
N LEU A 208 -9.79 9.94 4.45
CA LEU A 208 -9.38 10.76 5.58
C LEU A 208 -7.89 11.09 5.47
N PRO A 209 -7.46 12.36 5.60
CA PRO A 209 -6.08 12.77 5.36
C PRO A 209 -5.00 12.07 6.19
N ILE A 210 -5.35 11.58 7.39
CA ILE A 210 -4.42 10.94 8.33
C ILE A 210 -4.50 9.41 8.36
N ALA A 211 -5.58 8.82 7.85
CA ALA A 211 -5.79 7.38 7.91
C ALA A 211 -4.77 6.59 7.05
N PRO A 212 -4.32 7.08 5.88
CA PRO A 212 -3.26 6.43 5.14
C PRO A 212 -1.98 6.20 5.95
N LEU A 213 -1.64 7.10 6.92
CA LEU A 213 -0.49 6.90 7.79
C LEU A 213 -0.53 5.57 8.55
N TYR A 214 -1.71 5.15 8.98
CA TYR A 214 -1.89 3.87 9.66
C TYR A 214 -1.76 2.68 8.70
N TYR A 215 -2.41 2.73 7.54
CA TYR A 215 -2.40 1.62 6.57
C TYR A 215 -1.01 1.41 5.97
N GLU A 216 -0.35 2.50 5.62
CA GLU A 216 1.01 2.47 5.06
C GLU A 216 2.04 2.00 6.09
N ALA A 217 1.89 2.40 7.37
CA ALA A 217 2.73 1.89 8.44
C ALA A 217 2.56 0.38 8.63
N LEU A 218 1.34 -0.14 8.55
CA LEU A 218 1.06 -1.57 8.64
C LEU A 218 1.77 -2.33 7.50
N ALA A 219 1.54 -1.95 6.26
CA ALA A 219 2.10 -2.61 5.09
C ALA A 219 3.63 -2.51 5.04
N THR A 220 4.19 -1.34 5.37
CA THR A 220 5.65 -1.14 5.44
C THR A 220 6.29 -2.03 6.49
N ASN A 221 5.75 -2.06 7.72
CA ASN A 221 6.29 -2.89 8.79
C ASN A 221 6.13 -4.38 8.49
N ASP A 222 5.03 -4.77 7.84
CA ASP A 222 4.82 -6.17 7.44
C ASP A 222 5.87 -6.63 6.43
N ALA A 223 6.12 -5.83 5.39
CA ALA A 223 7.12 -6.13 4.36
C ALA A 223 8.54 -6.28 4.97
N VAL A 224 8.96 -5.32 5.80
CA VAL A 224 10.25 -5.38 6.48
C VAL A 224 10.37 -6.62 7.38
N SER A 225 9.33 -6.89 8.19
CA SER A 225 9.33 -8.02 9.12
C SER A 225 9.29 -9.36 8.38
N TYR A 226 8.60 -9.44 7.25
CA TYR A 226 8.59 -10.63 6.39
C TYR A 226 9.99 -10.93 5.85
N PHE A 227 10.68 -9.97 5.25
CA PHE A 227 12.02 -10.18 4.73
C PHE A 227 13.02 -10.57 5.82
N ARG A 228 12.89 -9.95 7.00
CA ARG A 228 13.71 -10.31 8.18
C ARG A 228 13.45 -11.75 8.61
N ALA A 229 12.19 -12.17 8.70
CA ALA A 229 11.79 -13.52 9.10
C ALA A 229 12.25 -14.59 8.10
N GLU A 230 12.23 -14.28 6.81
CA GLU A 230 12.69 -15.15 5.74
C GLU A 230 14.22 -15.11 5.50
N GLY A 231 14.96 -14.31 6.28
CA GLY A 231 16.41 -14.15 6.10
C GLY A 231 16.82 -13.47 4.80
N ARG A 232 15.90 -12.78 4.13
CA ARG A 232 16.11 -12.08 2.85
C ARG A 232 16.72 -10.70 3.09
N ARG A 233 17.95 -10.70 3.55
CA ARG A 233 18.66 -9.51 4.02
C ARG A 233 18.69 -8.36 3.02
N GLU A 234 19.02 -8.63 1.76
CA GLU A 234 19.13 -7.58 0.74
C GLU A 234 17.79 -6.90 0.47
N ASP A 235 16.71 -7.69 0.45
CA ASP A 235 15.35 -7.17 0.30
C ASP A 235 14.88 -6.40 1.54
N GLU A 236 15.29 -6.80 2.74
CA GLU A 236 15.05 -6.05 3.97
C GLU A 236 15.75 -4.69 3.93
N LEU A 237 17.01 -4.64 3.53
CA LEU A 237 17.76 -3.39 3.38
C LEU A 237 17.14 -2.49 2.31
N GLU A 238 16.67 -3.06 1.19
CA GLU A 238 15.99 -2.33 0.15
C GLU A 238 14.63 -1.80 0.65
N ALA A 239 13.88 -2.58 1.43
CA ALA A 239 12.61 -2.17 2.01
C ALA A 239 12.78 -0.90 2.87
N TYR A 240 13.78 -0.84 3.72
CA TYR A 240 14.09 0.38 4.47
C TYR A 240 14.42 1.58 3.56
N ARG A 241 15.18 1.34 2.49
CA ARG A 241 15.64 2.42 1.60
C ARG A 241 14.57 2.97 0.68
N VAL A 242 13.52 2.17 0.40
CA VAL A 242 12.44 2.54 -0.54
C VAL A 242 11.12 2.84 0.20
N LEU A 243 10.69 2.00 1.13
CA LEU A 243 9.39 2.14 1.77
C LEU A 243 9.35 3.28 2.81
N TYR A 244 10.49 3.59 3.46
CA TYR A 244 10.53 4.69 4.42
C TYR A 244 10.39 6.07 3.77
N PRO A 245 11.09 6.42 2.67
CA PRO A 245 10.80 7.66 1.95
C PRO A 245 9.40 7.66 1.31
N ALA A 246 8.87 6.50 0.86
CA ALA A 246 7.49 6.39 0.42
C ALA A 246 6.52 6.74 1.56
N TYR A 247 6.70 6.17 2.75
CA TYR A 247 5.94 6.54 3.94
C TYR A 247 6.08 8.02 4.28
N GLY A 248 7.29 8.59 4.11
CA GLY A 248 7.56 10.02 4.26
C GLY A 248 6.69 10.92 3.39
N THR A 249 6.27 10.45 2.19
CA THR A 249 5.32 11.20 1.34
C THR A 249 3.96 11.32 1.98
N TYR A 250 3.45 10.27 2.62
CA TYR A 250 2.18 10.28 3.35
C TYR A 250 2.25 11.18 4.58
N VAL A 251 3.36 11.14 5.33
CA VAL A 251 3.60 12.04 6.48
C VAL A 251 3.61 13.50 6.03
N GLY A 252 4.34 13.80 4.96
CA GLY A 252 4.41 15.15 4.39
C GLY A 252 3.06 15.65 3.90
N ASN A 253 2.28 14.80 3.22
CA ASN A 253 0.94 15.13 2.77
C ASN A 253 -0.01 15.39 3.96
N ALA A 254 -0.05 14.48 4.93
CA ALA A 254 -0.90 14.62 6.12
C ALA A 254 -0.56 15.89 6.91
N ALA A 255 0.72 16.19 7.13
CA ALA A 255 1.17 17.42 7.77
C ALA A 255 0.84 18.66 6.92
N GLY A 256 0.95 18.58 5.59
CA GLY A 256 0.60 19.66 4.67
C GLY A 256 -0.89 20.07 4.74
N TYR A 257 -1.79 19.12 5.03
CA TYR A 257 -3.21 19.43 5.29
C TYR A 257 -3.44 20.23 6.59
N LEU A 258 -2.57 20.03 7.58
CA LEU A 258 -2.70 20.69 8.89
C LEU A 258 -2.08 22.11 8.92
N VAL A 259 -1.14 22.39 7.99
CA VAL A 259 -0.40 23.65 7.96
C VAL A 259 -0.80 24.46 6.73
N ALA A 260 -1.52 25.56 6.96
CA ALA A 260 -1.95 26.45 5.89
C ALA A 260 -0.74 27.00 5.10
N GLY A 261 -0.69 26.73 3.79
CA GLY A 261 0.39 27.18 2.89
C GLY A 261 1.67 26.33 2.90
N GLY A 262 1.70 25.22 3.65
CA GLY A 262 2.91 24.40 3.81
C GLY A 262 3.11 23.24 2.82
N GLY A 263 2.22 23.03 1.85
CA GLY A 263 2.11 21.80 1.04
C GLY A 263 3.43 21.23 0.52
N PHE A 264 4.04 21.82 -0.50
CA PHE A 264 5.21 21.24 -1.15
C PHE A 264 6.48 21.17 -0.27
N PRO A 265 6.87 22.23 0.48
CA PRO A 265 8.03 22.13 1.37
C PRO A 265 7.87 21.06 2.47
N ILE A 266 6.68 20.91 3.04
CA ILE A 266 6.40 19.90 4.08
C ILE A 266 6.44 18.48 3.46
N TYR A 267 5.91 18.30 2.25
CA TYR A 267 6.03 17.07 1.51
C TYR A 267 7.51 16.68 1.32
N VAL A 268 8.34 17.60 0.82
CA VAL A 268 9.79 17.36 0.62
C VAL A 268 10.47 17.02 1.95
N ALA A 269 10.14 17.74 3.03
CA ALA A 269 10.69 17.45 4.36
C ALA A 269 10.32 16.04 4.84
N GLY A 270 9.09 15.60 4.59
CA GLY A 270 8.65 14.23 4.88
C GLY A 270 9.45 13.18 4.12
N VAL A 271 9.67 13.38 2.81
CA VAL A 271 10.51 12.50 1.97
C VAL A 271 11.94 12.42 2.48
N ILE A 272 12.56 13.58 2.77
CA ILE A 272 13.94 13.63 3.30
C ILE A 272 14.02 12.92 4.65
N GLY A 273 13.05 13.16 5.54
CA GLY A 273 12.94 12.44 6.82
C GLY A 273 12.86 10.93 6.63
N GLY A 274 12.07 10.47 5.68
CA GLY A 274 11.96 9.06 5.31
C GLY A 274 13.29 8.49 4.80
N HIS A 275 14.03 9.22 3.95
CA HIS A 275 15.36 8.81 3.50
C HIS A 275 16.37 8.72 4.63
N ILE A 276 16.37 9.68 5.55
CA ILE A 276 17.29 9.66 6.71
C ILE A 276 16.97 8.44 7.60
N THR A 277 15.72 8.29 8.02
CA THR A 277 15.31 7.21 8.92
C THR A 277 15.47 5.83 8.27
N GLY A 278 15.09 5.67 7.01
CA GLY A 278 15.27 4.40 6.29
C GLY A 278 16.73 3.99 6.16
N ARG A 279 17.63 4.94 5.85
CA ARG A 279 19.07 4.63 5.80
C ARG A 279 19.68 4.34 7.17
N MET A 280 19.21 5.01 8.23
CA MET A 280 19.63 4.71 9.60
C MET A 280 19.24 3.28 9.98
N GLN A 281 18.01 2.86 9.68
CA GLN A 281 17.56 1.49 9.95
C GLN A 281 18.36 0.46 9.12
N ALA A 282 18.52 0.69 7.81
CA ALA A 282 19.31 -0.18 6.96
C ALA A 282 20.76 -0.33 7.50
N HIS A 283 21.38 0.77 7.92
CA HIS A 283 22.74 0.72 8.48
C HIS A 283 22.80 0.02 9.84
N GLN A 284 21.74 0.10 10.64
CA GLN A 284 21.66 -0.68 11.89
C GLN A 284 21.60 -2.18 11.58
N VAL A 285 20.78 -2.60 10.63
CA VAL A 285 20.69 -4.00 10.20
C VAL A 285 22.03 -4.50 9.64
N GLU A 286 22.71 -3.70 8.82
CA GLU A 286 24.05 -4.03 8.31
C GLU A 286 25.05 -4.29 9.44
N ARG A 287 25.01 -3.49 10.53
CA ARG A 287 25.88 -3.68 11.71
C ARG A 287 25.48 -4.89 12.54
N GLU A 288 24.22 -5.19 12.69
CA GLU A 288 23.73 -6.37 13.39
C GLU A 288 24.33 -7.64 12.74
N PHE A 289 24.24 -7.74 11.42
CA PHE A 289 24.81 -8.85 10.67
C PHE A 289 26.35 -8.91 10.71
N ALA A 290 27.04 -7.76 10.67
CA ALA A 290 28.49 -7.74 10.75
C ALA A 290 29.02 -8.23 12.11
N ASN A 291 28.18 -8.20 13.15
CA ASN A 291 28.52 -8.63 14.51
C ASN A 291 28.01 -10.05 14.82
N GLU A 292 27.30 -10.71 13.91
CA GLU A 292 26.91 -12.11 14.09
C GLU A 292 28.17 -13.01 14.04
N PRO A 293 28.40 -13.87 15.04
CA PRO A 293 29.54 -14.76 15.04
C PRO A 293 29.43 -15.76 13.88
N GLU A 294 30.54 -15.97 13.13
CA GLU A 294 30.63 -16.86 11.93
C GLU A 294 30.10 -18.30 12.16
N SER A 295 29.87 -18.70 13.40
CA SER A 295 29.41 -20.05 13.76
C SER A 295 27.95 -20.35 13.42
N GLU A 296 27.10 -19.37 13.18
CA GLU A 296 25.68 -19.57 12.85
C GLU A 296 25.41 -19.61 11.33
N THR A 297 26.23 -18.98 10.52
CA THR A 297 26.08 -18.94 9.06
C THR A 297 26.27 -20.30 8.37
N VAL A 298 26.95 -21.25 9.00
CA VAL A 298 27.22 -22.59 8.42
C VAL A 298 26.10 -23.59 8.69
N ARG A 299 25.18 -23.34 9.62
CA ARG A 299 24.11 -24.29 10.00
C ARG A 299 22.81 -24.16 9.21
N GLY A 300 22.65 -23.12 8.38
CA GLY A 300 21.43 -22.83 7.63
C GLY A 300 21.36 -23.37 6.21
N ALA A 301 22.38 -24.06 5.70
CA ALA A 301 22.29 -24.67 4.37
C ALA A 301 21.56 -26.01 4.48
N PRO A 302 20.37 -26.20 3.87
CA PRO A 302 19.75 -27.52 3.80
C PRO A 302 20.64 -28.43 2.98
N ALA A 303 21.04 -29.58 3.57
CA ALA A 303 21.75 -30.63 2.87
C ALA A 303 20.86 -31.15 1.74
N THR A 304 21.22 -30.82 0.51
CA THR A 304 20.66 -31.43 -0.69
C THR A 304 20.96 -32.94 -0.64
N LYS A 305 19.91 -33.74 -0.53
CA LYS A 305 19.90 -35.18 -0.87
C LYS A 305 19.17 -35.38 -2.16
#